data_f2ab4195d21bbf21635714c788158718
#
_entry.id   f2ab4195d21bbf21635714c788158718
#
_cell.length_a   1.000
_cell.length_b   1.000
_cell.length_c   1.000
_cell.angle_alpha   90.00
_cell.angle_beta   90.00
_cell.angle_gamma   90.00
#
_symmetry.space_group_name_H-M   'P 1'
#
loop_
_entity.id
_entity.type
_entity.pdbx_description
1 polymer ?
#
loop_
_entity_poly.entity_id
_entity_poly.type
_entity_poly.pdbx_seq_one_letter_code
_entity_poly.pdbx_strand_id
1 'polypeptide(L)'
;MVTAQRTPGVAIRRAPAPTWFHFTFNGAPGSIMADERLRLAICKGIDRQAIVNVVQHGLTDHPVPLNNHIFVVGQVGYQNNSAPGDYNPDQARRDLDTQGWKLNGAVREKDGRQLAIRDVFYDAPSTRQVAMVAQQNLAQIGVKLVLDPKPGTGFFSQYVAVGDFDIVQFGWAGAGFPLSALPQIFTSDGDSNFGKIGTPEIDAKIDETLSELDQDKARALANQVDTMIWQEGFNLPLFQSPGDIAVRSDLANYGAFGLADVDYTAIGFIRS
;
A
#
# COMPACT_ATOMS: atom_id res chain seq x y z
N MET A 1 -7.66 9.66 -17.82
CA MET A 1 -8.03 11.00 -17.24
C MET A 1 -7.79 12.16 -18.23
N VAL A 2 -6.59 12.34 -18.82
CA VAL A 2 -6.29 13.45 -19.75
C VAL A 2 -7.27 13.56 -20.91
N THR A 3 -7.68 12.44 -21.52
CA THR A 3 -8.68 12.43 -22.59
C THR A 3 -10.02 12.94 -22.10
N ALA A 4 -10.48 12.50 -20.93
CA ALA A 4 -11.77 12.92 -20.35
C ALA A 4 -11.79 14.42 -20.03
N GLN A 5 -10.67 14.98 -19.51
CA GLN A 5 -10.54 16.42 -19.22
C GLN A 5 -10.70 17.31 -20.47
N ARG A 6 -10.36 16.78 -21.65
CA ARG A 6 -10.43 17.49 -22.93
C ARG A 6 -11.72 17.22 -23.71
N THR A 7 -12.60 16.37 -23.17
CA THR A 7 -13.84 16.01 -23.86
C THR A 7 -14.94 17.06 -23.54
N PRO A 8 -15.50 17.75 -24.54
CA PRO A 8 -16.59 18.69 -24.31
C PRO A 8 -17.80 18.01 -23.62
N GLY A 9 -18.42 18.69 -22.68
CA GLY A 9 -19.57 18.15 -21.93
C GLY A 9 -19.21 17.14 -20.84
N VAL A 10 -17.90 16.95 -20.52
CA VAL A 10 -17.40 16.11 -19.44
C VAL A 10 -16.79 16.99 -18.35
N ALA A 11 -17.13 16.70 -17.10
CA ALA A 11 -16.52 17.27 -15.90
C ALA A 11 -15.78 16.18 -15.12
N ILE A 12 -14.60 16.51 -14.61
CA ILE A 12 -13.87 15.63 -13.66
C ILE A 12 -14.23 16.06 -12.24
N ARG A 13 -14.70 15.12 -11.45
CA ARG A 13 -14.97 15.31 -10.02
C ARG A 13 -13.98 14.48 -9.22
N ARG A 14 -13.41 15.08 -8.17
CA ARG A 14 -12.31 14.50 -7.38
C ARG A 14 -12.67 14.50 -5.91
N ALA A 15 -12.46 13.35 -5.28
CA ALA A 15 -12.44 13.21 -3.83
C ALA A 15 -11.60 11.96 -3.48
N PRO A 16 -10.63 12.04 -2.58
CA PRO A 16 -9.80 10.90 -2.23
C PRO A 16 -10.67 9.70 -1.83
N ALA A 17 -10.52 8.58 -2.53
CA ALA A 17 -11.28 7.36 -2.24
C ALA A 17 -10.68 6.62 -1.02
N PRO A 18 -11.46 5.80 -0.31
CA PRO A 18 -10.92 5.00 0.79
C PRO A 18 -9.98 3.86 0.35
N THR A 19 -9.87 3.62 -0.96
CA THR A 19 -8.97 2.59 -1.52
C THR A 19 -7.51 3.05 -1.45
N TRP A 20 -6.61 2.17 -1.04
CA TRP A 20 -5.19 2.43 -0.99
C TRP A 20 -4.36 1.27 -1.54
N PHE A 21 -3.18 1.57 -2.07
CA PHE A 21 -2.27 0.64 -2.74
C PHE A 21 -1.00 0.44 -1.92
N HIS A 22 -0.42 -0.76 -1.99
CA HIS A 22 0.72 -1.16 -1.19
C HIS A 22 1.54 -2.28 -1.84
N PHE A 23 2.75 -2.49 -1.33
CA PHE A 23 3.48 -3.73 -1.45
C PHE A 23 3.17 -4.62 -0.24
N THR A 24 2.76 -5.86 -0.47
CA THR A 24 2.74 -6.91 0.56
C THR A 24 3.98 -7.78 0.43
N PHE A 25 4.64 -8.05 1.54
CA PHE A 25 5.80 -8.93 1.61
C PHE A 25 5.37 -10.35 1.98
N ASN A 26 6.05 -11.35 1.45
CA ASN A 26 5.82 -12.75 1.82
C ASN A 26 6.70 -13.12 3.03
N GLY A 27 6.15 -13.04 4.24
CA GLY A 27 6.83 -13.40 5.49
C GLY A 27 6.73 -14.89 5.85
N ALA A 28 6.17 -15.72 4.97
CA ALA A 28 6.06 -17.16 5.23
C ALA A 28 7.43 -17.80 5.48
N PRO A 29 7.51 -18.84 6.35
CA PRO A 29 8.73 -19.58 6.60
C PRO A 29 9.39 -20.08 5.31
N GLY A 30 10.69 -19.80 5.14
CA GLY A 30 11.44 -20.16 3.94
C GLY A 30 11.44 -19.11 2.82
N SER A 31 10.58 -18.11 2.88
CA SER A 31 10.67 -16.95 2.00
C SER A 31 11.92 -16.12 2.30
N ILE A 32 12.47 -15.47 1.27
CA ILE A 32 13.55 -14.49 1.46
C ILE A 32 13.10 -13.31 2.32
N MET A 33 11.80 -12.96 2.29
CA MET A 33 11.18 -11.88 3.04
C MET A 33 10.70 -12.30 4.45
N ALA A 34 11.02 -13.53 4.91
CA ALA A 34 10.67 -13.97 6.27
C ALA A 34 11.39 -13.16 7.37
N ASP A 35 12.59 -12.64 7.11
CA ASP A 35 13.34 -11.80 8.07
C ASP A 35 12.76 -10.38 8.09
N GLU A 36 12.17 -9.97 9.21
CA GLU A 36 11.63 -8.62 9.46
C GLU A 36 12.64 -7.51 9.14
N ARG A 37 13.90 -7.70 9.54
CA ARG A 37 14.96 -6.71 9.33
C ARG A 37 15.23 -6.50 7.84
N LEU A 38 15.09 -7.56 7.02
CA LEU A 38 15.20 -7.44 5.57
C LEU A 38 14.01 -6.65 5.01
N ARG A 39 12.77 -6.95 5.46
CA ARG A 39 11.59 -6.19 5.04
C ARG A 39 11.74 -4.71 5.34
N LEU A 40 12.17 -4.34 6.55
CA LEU A 40 12.40 -2.95 6.94
C LEU A 40 13.51 -2.28 6.12
N ALA A 41 14.58 -3.00 5.78
CA ALA A 41 15.63 -2.46 4.90
C ALA A 41 15.09 -2.20 3.48
N ILE A 42 14.23 -3.08 2.97
CA ILE A 42 13.56 -2.88 1.67
C ILE A 42 12.60 -1.68 1.73
N CYS A 43 11.80 -1.54 2.79
CA CYS A 43 10.94 -0.35 2.98
C CYS A 43 11.75 0.95 2.91
N LYS A 44 12.85 1.03 3.67
CA LYS A 44 13.75 2.20 3.67
C LYS A 44 14.44 2.44 2.33
N GLY A 45 14.55 1.42 1.49
CA GLY A 45 15.14 1.51 0.17
C GLY A 45 14.19 2.04 -0.91
N ILE A 46 12.89 2.10 -0.67
CA ILE A 46 11.87 2.51 -1.65
C ILE A 46 11.41 3.94 -1.39
N ASP A 47 11.66 4.83 -2.35
CA ASP A 47 11.16 6.21 -2.33
C ASP A 47 9.66 6.24 -2.73
N ARG A 48 8.79 6.17 -1.73
CA ARG A 48 7.35 6.24 -1.91
C ARG A 48 6.89 7.57 -2.51
N GLN A 49 7.59 8.67 -2.21
CA GLN A 49 7.27 9.98 -2.79
C GLN A 49 7.55 9.99 -4.31
N ALA A 50 8.66 9.40 -4.75
CA ALA A 50 8.94 9.26 -6.18
C ALA A 50 7.88 8.42 -6.89
N ILE A 51 7.42 7.33 -6.28
CA ILE A 51 6.32 6.50 -6.81
C ILE A 51 5.06 7.35 -6.98
N VAL A 52 4.63 8.04 -5.92
CA VAL A 52 3.39 8.84 -5.92
C VAL A 52 3.45 9.95 -6.96
N ASN A 53 4.59 10.63 -7.08
CA ASN A 53 4.80 11.68 -8.09
C ASN A 53 4.62 11.17 -9.52
N VAL A 54 4.99 9.91 -9.80
CA VAL A 54 4.82 9.30 -11.11
C VAL A 54 3.38 8.86 -11.34
N VAL A 55 2.81 8.07 -10.40
CA VAL A 55 1.52 7.42 -10.64
C VAL A 55 0.32 8.34 -10.46
N GLN A 56 0.45 9.40 -9.67
CA GLN A 56 -0.61 10.38 -9.44
C GLN A 56 -0.41 11.69 -10.22
N HIS A 57 0.56 11.73 -11.14
CA HIS A 57 0.81 12.90 -11.97
C HIS A 57 -0.45 13.32 -12.74
N GLY A 58 -0.91 14.56 -12.52
CA GLY A 58 -2.13 15.11 -13.13
C GLY A 58 -3.45 14.53 -12.59
N LEU A 59 -3.41 13.67 -11.57
CA LEU A 59 -4.59 13.15 -10.88
C LEU A 59 -4.88 13.91 -9.58
N THR A 60 -3.87 14.42 -8.92
CA THR A 60 -4.00 15.27 -7.72
C THR A 60 -2.95 16.38 -7.74
N ASP A 61 -3.26 17.50 -7.08
CA ASP A 61 -2.34 18.64 -6.97
C ASP A 61 -1.30 18.43 -5.85
N HIS A 62 -1.59 17.52 -4.91
CA HIS A 62 -0.76 17.23 -3.73
C HIS A 62 -0.55 15.71 -3.58
N PRO A 63 0.28 15.09 -4.45
CA PRO A 63 0.58 13.67 -4.34
C PRO A 63 1.44 13.41 -3.10
N VAL A 64 0.94 12.61 -2.16
CA VAL A 64 1.63 12.24 -0.92
C VAL A 64 1.51 10.75 -0.65
N PRO A 65 2.54 10.09 -0.07
CA PRO A 65 2.44 8.71 0.38
C PRO A 65 1.39 8.55 1.47
N LEU A 66 0.77 7.37 1.52
CA LEU A 66 -0.05 6.98 2.66
C LEU A 66 0.86 6.49 3.79
N ASN A 67 0.65 7.01 5.01
CA ASN A 67 1.52 6.76 6.16
C ASN A 67 0.83 6.02 7.30
N ASN A 68 -0.29 5.36 7.00
CA ASN A 68 -1.08 4.57 7.96
C ASN A 68 -1.75 3.41 7.20
N HIS A 69 -1.82 2.22 7.82
CA HIS A 69 -2.42 1.03 7.22
C HIS A 69 -3.93 0.92 7.49
N ILE A 70 -4.41 1.64 8.50
CA ILE A 70 -5.78 1.50 9.02
C ILE A 70 -6.65 2.66 8.55
N PHE A 71 -6.14 3.88 8.73
CA PHE A 71 -6.84 5.10 8.35
C PHE A 71 -6.25 5.69 7.08
N VAL A 72 -7.10 6.15 6.18
CA VAL A 72 -6.68 6.95 5.02
C VAL A 72 -6.73 8.44 5.34
N VAL A 73 -6.03 9.25 4.54
CA VAL A 73 -6.01 10.71 4.72
C VAL A 73 -7.42 11.27 4.66
N GLY A 74 -7.78 12.10 5.63
CA GLY A 74 -9.11 12.68 5.80
C GLY A 74 -10.04 11.91 6.74
N GLN A 75 -9.71 10.69 7.14
CA GLN A 75 -10.45 9.98 8.19
C GLN A 75 -10.06 10.48 9.58
N VAL A 76 -11.03 10.55 10.47
CA VAL A 76 -10.79 10.80 11.89
C VAL A 76 -9.96 9.63 12.46
N GLY A 77 -8.83 9.96 13.07
CA GLY A 77 -7.87 8.95 13.58
C GLY A 77 -6.62 8.79 12.70
N TYR A 78 -6.58 9.36 11.48
CA TYR A 78 -5.37 9.31 10.66
C TYR A 78 -4.19 9.98 11.36
N GLN A 79 -3.09 9.23 11.46
CA GLN A 79 -1.79 9.71 11.95
C GLN A 79 -0.69 9.18 11.02
N ASN A 80 0.42 9.90 10.98
CA ASN A 80 1.60 9.41 10.28
C ASN A 80 2.43 8.55 11.24
N ASN A 81 2.44 7.24 11.01
CA ASN A 81 3.20 6.26 11.80
C ASN A 81 4.34 5.62 10.99
N SER A 82 4.67 6.16 9.81
CA SER A 82 5.57 5.54 8.83
C SER A 82 7.05 5.52 9.20
N ALA A 83 7.46 6.16 10.29
CA ALA A 83 8.86 6.35 10.67
C ALA A 83 9.75 5.10 10.57
N PRO A 84 9.31 3.86 10.94
CA PRO A 84 10.13 2.67 10.80
C PRO A 84 10.51 2.32 9.35
N GLY A 85 9.62 2.65 8.39
CA GLY A 85 9.78 2.36 6.96
C GLY A 85 10.08 3.58 6.08
N ASP A 86 10.34 4.75 6.65
CA ASP A 86 10.61 5.96 5.89
C ASP A 86 11.86 5.84 5.01
N TYR A 87 11.78 6.42 3.81
CA TYR A 87 12.86 6.37 2.84
C TYR A 87 14.18 6.89 3.39
N ASN A 88 15.14 5.99 3.50
CA ASN A 88 16.50 6.27 3.95
C ASN A 88 17.47 5.24 3.33
N PRO A 89 17.89 5.42 2.07
CA PRO A 89 18.72 4.44 1.39
C PRO A 89 20.09 4.22 2.03
N ASP A 90 20.63 5.22 2.74
CA ASP A 90 21.88 5.07 3.47
C ASP A 90 21.71 4.15 4.69
N GLN A 91 20.60 4.28 5.42
CA GLN A 91 20.29 3.36 6.50
C GLN A 91 19.98 1.96 5.96
N ALA A 92 19.23 1.86 4.86
CA ALA A 92 18.96 0.57 4.21
C ALA A 92 20.26 -0.18 3.85
N ARG A 93 21.26 0.52 3.31
CA ARG A 93 22.57 -0.09 3.01
C ARG A 93 23.25 -0.60 4.27
N ARG A 94 23.28 0.19 5.35
CA ARG A 94 23.87 -0.22 6.64
C ARG A 94 23.15 -1.43 7.25
N ASP A 95 21.81 -1.41 7.21
CA ASP A 95 20.97 -2.50 7.71
C ASP A 95 21.27 -3.81 6.96
N LEU A 96 21.35 -3.75 5.63
CA LEU A 96 21.73 -4.90 4.78
C LEU A 96 23.15 -5.39 5.07
N ASP A 97 24.12 -4.48 5.23
CA ASP A 97 25.49 -4.82 5.59
C ASP A 97 25.57 -5.55 6.95
N THR A 98 24.81 -5.08 7.93
CA THR A 98 24.74 -5.67 9.29
C THR A 98 24.11 -7.07 9.26
N GLN A 99 23.16 -7.31 8.36
CA GLN A 99 22.53 -8.60 8.15
C GLN A 99 23.41 -9.58 7.36
N GLY A 100 24.58 -9.15 6.91
CA GLY A 100 25.53 -9.98 6.15
C GLY A 100 25.33 -9.96 4.63
N TRP A 101 24.40 -9.17 4.13
CA TRP A 101 24.22 -8.95 2.69
C TRP A 101 25.33 -8.03 2.17
N LYS A 102 26.39 -8.58 1.57
CA LYS A 102 27.53 -7.80 1.08
C LYS A 102 27.43 -7.53 -0.41
N LEU A 103 27.83 -6.32 -0.83
CA LEU A 103 27.80 -5.94 -2.24
C LEU A 103 28.83 -6.78 -3.01
N ASN A 104 28.35 -7.49 -4.04
CA ASN A 104 29.17 -8.24 -5.00
C ASN A 104 28.80 -7.78 -6.42
N GLY A 105 29.64 -6.93 -7.02
CA GLY A 105 29.28 -6.20 -8.22
C GLY A 105 28.11 -5.22 -7.97
N ALA A 106 27.04 -5.35 -8.73
CA ALA A 106 25.85 -4.48 -8.62
C ALA A 106 24.80 -5.02 -7.64
N VAL A 107 24.88 -6.27 -7.21
CA VAL A 107 23.86 -6.95 -6.39
C VAL A 107 24.50 -7.49 -5.11
N ARG A 108 23.79 -7.37 -4.01
CA ARG A 108 24.21 -7.92 -2.72
C ARG A 108 24.09 -9.44 -2.71
N GLU A 109 24.98 -10.08 -1.97
CA GLU A 109 25.05 -11.54 -1.82
C GLU A 109 25.27 -11.91 -0.36
N LYS A 110 24.67 -13.01 0.06
CA LYS A 110 24.88 -13.65 1.35
C LYS A 110 24.84 -15.16 1.18
N ASP A 111 25.85 -15.86 1.70
CA ASP A 111 25.97 -17.33 1.65
C ASP A 111 25.83 -17.90 0.21
N GLY A 112 26.41 -17.22 -0.79
CA GLY A 112 26.33 -17.60 -2.21
C GLY A 112 25.00 -17.28 -2.89
N ARG A 113 24.04 -16.66 -2.20
CA ARG A 113 22.73 -16.29 -2.74
C ARG A 113 22.67 -14.79 -2.99
N GLN A 114 22.33 -14.38 -4.22
CA GLN A 114 22.05 -12.98 -4.54
C GLN A 114 20.75 -12.50 -3.86
N LEU A 115 20.76 -11.22 -3.44
CA LEU A 115 19.55 -10.54 -2.96
C LEU A 115 18.68 -10.13 -4.15
N ALA A 116 17.94 -11.11 -4.65
CA ALA A 116 17.00 -10.95 -5.75
C ALA A 116 15.58 -11.21 -5.21
N ILE A 117 14.67 -10.27 -5.42
CA ILE A 117 13.31 -10.26 -4.91
C ILE A 117 12.36 -10.18 -6.10
N ARG A 118 11.36 -11.04 -6.15
CA ARG A 118 10.36 -11.09 -7.23
C ARG A 118 9.15 -10.25 -6.83
N ASP A 119 8.88 -9.19 -7.62
CA ASP A 119 7.69 -8.34 -7.51
C ASP A 119 6.62 -8.83 -8.48
N VAL A 120 5.57 -9.44 -7.95
CA VAL A 120 4.40 -9.91 -8.70
C VAL A 120 3.32 -8.84 -8.69
N PHE A 121 2.81 -8.49 -9.86
CA PHE A 121 1.77 -7.47 -9.97
C PHE A 121 0.84 -7.71 -11.14
N TYR A 122 -0.39 -7.24 -11.00
CA TYR A 122 -1.34 -7.18 -12.11
C TYR A 122 -0.79 -6.25 -13.21
N ASP A 123 -0.79 -6.75 -14.44
CA ASP A 123 -0.22 -6.04 -15.58
C ASP A 123 -1.10 -4.87 -16.03
N ALA A 124 -0.81 -3.68 -15.49
CA ALA A 124 -1.41 -2.42 -15.86
C ALA A 124 -0.35 -1.31 -15.92
N PRO A 125 -0.60 -0.20 -16.66
CA PRO A 125 0.38 0.89 -16.75
C PRO A 125 0.81 1.45 -15.39
N SER A 126 -0.12 1.63 -14.45
CA SER A 126 0.16 2.18 -13.11
C SER A 126 1.02 1.24 -12.27
N THR A 127 0.71 -0.05 -12.24
CA THR A 127 1.49 -1.04 -11.48
C THR A 127 2.88 -1.24 -12.06
N ARG A 128 3.02 -1.18 -13.39
CA ARG A 128 4.34 -1.18 -14.05
C ARG A 128 5.16 0.04 -13.65
N GLN A 129 4.56 1.23 -13.58
CA GLN A 129 5.26 2.44 -13.14
C GLN A 129 5.73 2.32 -11.69
N VAL A 130 4.88 1.83 -10.77
CA VAL A 130 5.26 1.52 -9.38
C VAL A 130 6.46 0.59 -9.35
N ALA A 131 6.38 -0.54 -10.05
CA ALA A 131 7.43 -1.55 -10.10
C ALA A 131 8.76 -1.02 -10.64
N MET A 132 8.73 -0.21 -11.70
CA MET A 132 9.93 0.37 -12.31
C MET A 132 10.62 1.39 -11.39
N VAL A 133 9.86 2.24 -10.68
CA VAL A 133 10.43 3.18 -9.71
C VAL A 133 11.04 2.42 -8.54
N ALA A 134 10.33 1.43 -7.98
CA ALA A 134 10.86 0.59 -6.90
C ALA A 134 12.13 -0.17 -7.33
N GLN A 135 12.16 -0.70 -8.57
CA GLN A 135 13.34 -1.36 -9.13
C GLN A 135 14.56 -0.44 -9.18
N GLN A 136 14.37 0.81 -9.64
CA GLN A 136 15.45 1.80 -9.70
C GLN A 136 15.95 2.16 -8.29
N ASN A 137 15.03 2.35 -7.33
CA ASN A 137 15.41 2.66 -5.95
C ASN A 137 16.18 1.51 -5.30
N LEU A 138 15.68 0.30 -5.40
CA LEU A 138 16.29 -0.89 -4.80
C LEU A 138 17.65 -1.23 -5.42
N ALA A 139 17.83 -0.98 -6.71
CA ALA A 139 19.14 -1.13 -7.37
C ALA A 139 20.21 -0.23 -6.74
N GLN A 140 19.85 0.97 -6.25
CA GLN A 140 20.79 1.90 -5.60
C GLN A 140 21.34 1.36 -4.27
N ILE A 141 20.62 0.43 -3.64
CA ILE A 141 21.07 -0.23 -2.40
C ILE A 141 21.58 -1.65 -2.63
N GLY A 142 21.75 -2.06 -3.90
CA GLY A 142 22.27 -3.36 -4.30
C GLY A 142 21.26 -4.50 -4.22
N VAL A 143 19.97 -4.21 -4.31
CA VAL A 143 18.89 -5.21 -4.35
C VAL A 143 18.37 -5.34 -5.78
N LYS A 144 18.30 -6.56 -6.30
CA LYS A 144 17.74 -6.85 -7.61
C LYS A 144 16.23 -7.10 -7.49
N LEU A 145 15.40 -6.18 -7.97
CA LEU A 145 13.97 -6.42 -8.10
C LEU A 145 13.66 -7.03 -9.46
N VAL A 146 13.08 -8.22 -9.45
CA VAL A 146 12.66 -8.95 -10.66
C VAL A 146 11.18 -8.69 -10.88
N LEU A 147 10.85 -7.97 -11.96
CA LEU A 147 9.47 -7.60 -12.28
C LEU A 147 8.76 -8.79 -12.93
N ASP A 148 7.63 -9.20 -12.36
CA ASP A 148 6.84 -10.34 -12.80
C ASP A 148 5.36 -9.98 -13.01
N PRO A 149 5.03 -9.28 -14.13
CA PRO A 149 3.66 -8.90 -14.45
C PRO A 149 2.80 -10.13 -14.77
N LYS A 150 1.59 -10.17 -14.23
CA LYS A 150 0.62 -11.26 -14.40
C LYS A 150 -0.68 -10.76 -15.02
N PRO A 151 -1.39 -11.59 -15.80
CA PRO A 151 -2.71 -11.24 -16.31
C PRO A 151 -3.72 -11.04 -15.16
N GLY A 152 -4.73 -10.17 -15.38
CA GLY A 152 -5.71 -9.84 -14.34
C GLY A 152 -6.63 -10.98 -13.97
N THR A 153 -7.01 -11.80 -14.94
CA THR A 153 -7.89 -12.93 -14.67
C THR A 153 -7.18 -13.95 -13.78
N GLY A 154 -7.77 -14.20 -12.62
CA GLY A 154 -7.22 -15.13 -11.64
C GLY A 154 -6.02 -14.62 -10.84
N PHE A 155 -5.64 -13.34 -10.95
CA PHE A 155 -4.47 -12.79 -10.25
C PHE A 155 -4.46 -13.12 -8.75
N PHE A 156 -5.58 -12.87 -8.06
CA PHE A 156 -5.67 -13.17 -6.63
C PHE A 156 -5.59 -14.66 -6.32
N SER A 157 -6.38 -15.48 -6.99
CA SER A 157 -6.46 -16.91 -6.69
C SER A 157 -5.21 -17.70 -7.09
N GLN A 158 -4.50 -17.26 -8.14
CA GLN A 158 -3.35 -17.98 -8.68
C GLN A 158 -2.00 -17.54 -8.10
N TYR A 159 -1.91 -16.29 -7.61
CA TYR A 159 -0.63 -15.72 -7.15
C TYR A 159 -0.71 -15.19 -5.71
N VAL A 160 -1.69 -14.32 -5.40
CA VAL A 160 -1.75 -13.65 -4.09
C VAL A 160 -2.17 -14.62 -2.99
N ALA A 161 -3.30 -15.30 -3.15
CA ALA A 161 -3.85 -16.19 -2.13
C ALA A 161 -2.98 -17.43 -1.85
N VAL A 162 -2.20 -17.87 -2.83
CA VAL A 162 -1.29 -19.02 -2.69
C VAL A 162 0.12 -18.62 -2.26
N GLY A 163 0.43 -17.32 -2.13
CA GLY A 163 1.74 -16.82 -1.70
C GLY A 163 2.84 -16.98 -2.76
N ASP A 164 2.50 -16.98 -4.05
CA ASP A 164 3.48 -17.12 -5.14
C ASP A 164 4.13 -15.79 -5.50
N PHE A 165 4.81 -15.17 -4.53
CA PHE A 165 5.53 -13.91 -4.67
C PHE A 165 6.59 -13.77 -3.56
N ASP A 166 7.57 -12.89 -3.74
CA ASP A 166 8.36 -12.34 -2.64
C ASP A 166 7.74 -11.01 -2.19
N ILE A 167 7.36 -10.16 -3.16
CA ILE A 167 6.57 -8.94 -2.99
C ILE A 167 5.41 -8.99 -3.97
N VAL A 168 4.23 -8.49 -3.58
CA VAL A 168 3.07 -8.36 -4.47
C VAL A 168 2.42 -7.00 -4.34
N GLN A 169 1.96 -6.44 -5.47
CA GLN A 169 1.25 -5.16 -5.51
C GLN A 169 -0.25 -5.38 -5.68
N PHE A 170 -1.05 -4.79 -4.81
CA PHE A 170 -2.50 -4.67 -4.98
C PHE A 170 -3.05 -3.53 -4.11
N GLY A 171 -4.36 -3.35 -4.08
CA GLY A 171 -5.01 -2.34 -3.26
C GLY A 171 -6.09 -2.93 -2.37
N TRP A 172 -6.24 -2.36 -1.18
CA TRP A 172 -7.37 -2.60 -0.30
C TRP A 172 -8.48 -1.60 -0.59
N ALA A 173 -9.70 -2.09 -0.71
CA ALA A 173 -10.88 -1.22 -0.68
C ALA A 173 -11.16 -0.86 0.78
N GLY A 174 -11.10 0.43 1.10
CA GLY A 174 -11.41 0.88 2.46
C GLY A 174 -12.89 0.74 2.79
N ALA A 175 -13.17 0.55 4.06
CA ALA A 175 -14.52 0.51 4.62
C ALA A 175 -14.86 1.84 5.30
N GLY A 176 -16.16 2.12 5.43
CA GLY A 176 -16.64 3.26 6.22
C GLY A 176 -16.29 3.15 7.72
N PHE A 177 -16.03 1.92 8.18
CA PHE A 177 -15.54 1.63 9.53
C PHE A 177 -14.19 0.92 9.47
N PRO A 178 -13.06 1.67 9.50
CA PRO A 178 -11.73 1.13 9.24
C PRO A 178 -11.29 -0.01 10.16
N LEU A 179 -11.70 0.02 11.43
CA LEU A 179 -11.30 -0.98 12.43
C LEU A 179 -11.85 -2.39 12.11
N SER A 180 -12.95 -2.50 11.36
CA SER A 180 -13.56 -3.80 11.02
C SER A 180 -12.66 -4.70 10.17
N ALA A 181 -11.68 -4.12 9.47
CA ALA A 181 -10.75 -4.88 8.63
C ALA A 181 -9.54 -5.45 9.40
N LEU A 182 -9.30 -5.01 10.64
CA LEU A 182 -8.13 -5.41 11.43
C LEU A 182 -7.99 -6.92 11.60
N PRO A 183 -9.02 -7.67 12.03
CA PRO A 183 -8.87 -9.12 12.22
C PRO A 183 -8.60 -9.84 10.93
N GLN A 184 -9.24 -9.42 9.84
CA GLN A 184 -9.13 -10.10 8.56
C GLN A 184 -7.76 -9.94 7.92
N ILE A 185 -7.12 -8.76 8.08
CA ILE A 185 -5.90 -8.41 7.33
C ILE A 185 -4.65 -8.58 8.20
N PHE A 186 -4.70 -8.17 9.48
CA PHE A 186 -3.51 -7.96 10.28
C PHE A 186 -3.32 -8.95 11.42
N THR A 187 -4.30 -9.80 11.76
CA THR A 187 -4.04 -10.90 12.69
C THR A 187 -3.22 -11.99 12.01
N SER A 188 -2.46 -12.74 12.80
CA SER A 188 -1.58 -13.82 12.30
C SER A 188 -2.35 -14.93 11.59
N ASP A 189 -3.62 -15.16 11.93
CA ASP A 189 -4.55 -16.13 11.33
C ASP A 189 -5.59 -15.50 10.38
N GLY A 190 -5.48 -14.18 10.10
CA GLY A 190 -6.43 -13.46 9.26
C GLY A 190 -6.56 -14.04 7.85
N ASP A 191 -7.79 -14.24 7.38
CA ASP A 191 -8.08 -14.84 6.06
C ASP A 191 -7.47 -14.06 4.89
N SER A 192 -7.26 -12.78 5.05
CA SER A 192 -6.64 -11.89 4.06
C SER A 192 -5.20 -11.48 4.43
N ASN A 193 -4.61 -12.12 5.42
CA ASN A 193 -3.18 -11.98 5.70
C ASN A 193 -2.36 -12.77 4.66
N PHE A 194 -2.31 -12.25 3.44
CA PHE A 194 -1.59 -12.89 2.34
C PHE A 194 -0.06 -12.86 2.54
N GLY A 195 0.44 -11.94 3.35
CA GLY A 195 1.86 -11.83 3.70
C GLY A 195 2.33 -12.86 4.72
N LYS A 196 1.42 -13.52 5.44
CA LYS A 196 1.73 -14.45 6.52
C LYS A 196 2.69 -13.84 7.56
N ILE A 197 2.48 -12.57 7.88
CA ILE A 197 3.21 -11.81 8.89
C ILE A 197 2.24 -11.52 10.02
N GLY A 198 2.71 -11.57 11.26
CA GLY A 198 1.93 -11.29 12.46
C GLY A 198 2.62 -11.80 13.70
N THR A 199 2.25 -11.26 14.85
CA THR A 199 2.77 -11.68 16.14
C THR A 199 1.62 -11.77 17.15
N PRO A 200 1.75 -12.60 18.20
CA PRO A 200 0.72 -12.66 19.27
C PRO A 200 0.47 -11.30 19.93
N GLU A 201 1.47 -10.41 19.94
CA GLU A 201 1.36 -9.06 20.50
C GLU A 201 0.47 -8.16 19.65
N ILE A 202 0.58 -8.27 18.32
CA ILE A 202 -0.31 -7.56 17.37
C ILE A 202 -1.72 -8.10 17.50
N ASP A 203 -1.91 -9.42 17.53
CA ASP A 203 -3.22 -10.06 17.68
C ASP A 203 -3.91 -9.58 18.95
N ALA A 204 -3.22 -9.63 20.09
CA ALA A 204 -3.75 -9.16 21.38
C ALA A 204 -4.08 -7.65 21.35
N LYS A 205 -3.27 -6.82 20.68
CA LYS A 205 -3.53 -5.39 20.55
C LYS A 205 -4.73 -5.10 19.65
N ILE A 206 -4.95 -5.90 18.62
CA ILE A 206 -6.16 -5.82 17.78
C ILE A 206 -7.39 -6.16 18.60
N ASP A 207 -7.37 -7.24 19.40
CA ASP A 207 -8.48 -7.62 20.27
C ASP A 207 -8.80 -6.53 21.31
N GLU A 208 -7.78 -5.94 21.92
CA GLU A 208 -7.94 -4.79 22.83
C GLU A 208 -8.61 -3.61 22.10
N THR A 209 -8.17 -3.30 20.89
CA THR A 209 -8.70 -2.19 20.08
C THR A 209 -10.19 -2.40 19.74
N LEU A 210 -10.56 -3.62 19.38
CA LEU A 210 -11.94 -3.93 18.99
C LEU A 210 -12.89 -4.07 20.19
N SER A 211 -12.35 -4.32 21.38
CA SER A 211 -13.12 -4.40 22.61
C SER A 211 -13.34 -3.01 23.26
N GLU A 212 -12.64 -1.99 22.82
CA GLU A 212 -12.78 -0.62 23.36
C GLU A 212 -14.06 0.04 22.82
N LEU A 213 -14.93 0.49 23.73
CA LEU A 213 -16.21 1.13 23.39
C LEU A 213 -16.09 2.64 23.18
N ASP A 214 -15.10 3.26 23.80
CA ASP A 214 -14.80 4.67 23.60
C ASP A 214 -14.09 4.85 22.24
N GLN A 215 -14.72 5.54 21.31
CA GLN A 215 -14.22 5.70 19.96
C GLN A 215 -12.87 6.41 19.87
N ASP A 216 -12.59 7.38 20.75
CA ASP A 216 -11.31 8.10 20.75
C ASP A 216 -10.18 7.20 21.26
N LYS A 217 -10.44 6.41 22.29
CA LYS A 217 -9.49 5.41 22.77
C LYS A 217 -9.27 4.29 21.76
N ALA A 218 -10.35 3.79 21.13
CA ALA A 218 -10.23 2.77 20.06
C ALA A 218 -9.36 3.28 18.90
N ARG A 219 -9.51 4.55 18.47
CA ARG A 219 -8.64 5.17 17.47
C ARG A 219 -7.18 5.29 17.92
N ALA A 220 -6.96 5.62 19.20
CA ALA A 220 -5.61 5.68 19.76
C ALA A 220 -4.95 4.30 19.81
N LEU A 221 -5.68 3.26 20.22
CA LEU A 221 -5.22 1.87 20.21
C LEU A 221 -4.93 1.39 18.76
N ALA A 222 -5.80 1.72 17.81
CA ALA A 222 -5.57 1.40 16.40
C ALA A 222 -4.28 2.01 15.85
N ASN A 223 -3.92 3.24 16.25
CA ASN A 223 -2.63 3.82 15.88
C ASN A 223 -1.43 3.12 16.56
N GLN A 224 -1.61 2.52 17.73
CA GLN A 224 -0.59 1.64 18.31
C GLN A 224 -0.44 0.36 17.49
N VAL A 225 -1.56 -0.26 17.08
CA VAL A 225 -1.55 -1.40 16.14
C VAL A 225 -0.83 -1.03 14.86
N ASP A 226 -1.15 0.11 14.25
CA ASP A 226 -0.50 0.58 13.02
C ASP A 226 1.02 0.77 13.19
N THR A 227 1.45 1.30 14.33
CA THR A 227 2.89 1.42 14.66
C THR A 227 3.58 0.05 14.73
N MET A 228 2.93 -0.95 15.34
CA MET A 228 3.45 -2.33 15.40
C MET A 228 3.51 -2.96 14.00
N ILE A 229 2.50 -2.75 13.16
CA ILE A 229 2.47 -3.19 11.76
C ILE A 229 3.65 -2.58 10.97
N TRP A 230 3.93 -1.29 11.16
CA TRP A 230 5.09 -0.65 10.56
C TRP A 230 6.42 -1.23 11.05
N GLN A 231 6.54 -1.53 12.35
CA GLN A 231 7.74 -2.11 12.96
C GLN A 231 8.02 -3.51 12.43
N GLU A 232 6.97 -4.30 12.17
CA GLU A 232 7.10 -5.63 11.54
C GLU A 232 7.44 -5.57 10.04
N GLY A 233 7.37 -4.41 9.40
CA GLY A 233 7.44 -4.34 7.96
C GLY A 233 6.39 -5.25 7.31
N PHE A 234 5.17 -5.23 7.81
CA PHE A 234 4.08 -6.11 7.38
C PHE A 234 3.76 -5.92 5.90
N ASN A 235 3.55 -4.70 5.50
CA ASN A 235 3.48 -4.25 4.13
C ASN A 235 3.96 -2.79 4.02
N LEU A 236 4.08 -2.27 2.80
CA LEU A 236 4.50 -0.89 2.57
C LEU A 236 3.38 -0.13 1.88
N PRO A 237 2.57 0.67 2.59
CA PRO A 237 1.57 1.56 1.98
C PRO A 237 2.24 2.53 1.02
N LEU A 238 1.69 2.67 -0.16
CA LEU A 238 2.21 3.56 -1.21
C LEU A 238 1.39 4.85 -1.28
N PHE A 239 0.11 4.72 -1.62
CA PHE A 239 -0.76 5.88 -1.81
C PHE A 239 -2.24 5.51 -1.69
N GLN A 240 -3.03 6.52 -1.33
CA GLN A 240 -4.48 6.49 -1.42
C GLN A 240 -4.93 6.82 -2.84
N SER A 241 -5.97 6.16 -3.33
CA SER A 241 -6.56 6.48 -4.63
C SER A 241 -7.09 7.92 -4.67
N PRO A 242 -6.78 8.70 -5.71
CA PRO A 242 -7.29 10.06 -5.84
C PRO A 242 -8.80 10.15 -6.07
N GLY A 243 -9.46 9.04 -6.45
CA GLY A 243 -10.92 8.96 -6.61
C GLY A 243 -11.47 9.83 -7.74
N ASP A 244 -10.75 9.93 -8.85
CA ASP A 244 -11.18 10.72 -10.00
C ASP A 244 -12.30 10.04 -10.79
N ILE A 245 -13.43 10.73 -10.98
CA ILE A 245 -14.56 10.27 -11.77
C ILE A 245 -14.88 11.29 -12.86
N ALA A 246 -14.99 10.81 -14.11
CA ALA A 246 -15.47 11.60 -15.24
C ALA A 246 -16.99 11.45 -15.38
N VAL A 247 -17.69 12.56 -15.35
CA VAL A 247 -19.16 12.61 -15.45
C VAL A 247 -19.61 13.60 -16.54
N ARG A 248 -20.83 13.48 -17.01
CA ARG A 248 -21.44 14.54 -17.84
C ARG A 248 -21.49 15.84 -17.04
N SER A 249 -21.18 16.96 -17.67
CA SER A 249 -21.12 18.26 -17.00
C SER A 249 -22.48 18.74 -16.49
N ASP A 250 -23.58 18.26 -17.11
CA ASP A 250 -24.96 18.54 -16.72
C ASP A 250 -25.54 17.58 -15.66
N LEU A 251 -24.76 16.58 -15.21
CA LEU A 251 -25.17 15.68 -14.14
C LEU A 251 -24.85 16.32 -12.78
N ALA A 252 -25.89 16.57 -11.97
CA ALA A 252 -25.74 17.09 -10.61
C ALA A 252 -25.69 15.97 -9.57
N ASN A 253 -24.98 16.24 -8.47
CA ASN A 253 -24.92 15.41 -7.27
C ASN A 253 -24.43 13.97 -7.50
N TYR A 254 -23.68 13.71 -8.58
CA TYR A 254 -22.96 12.47 -8.82
C TYR A 254 -21.50 12.74 -9.17
N GLY A 255 -20.59 11.87 -8.70
CA GLY A 255 -19.16 11.99 -8.98
C GLY A 255 -18.30 11.25 -7.94
N ALA A 256 -17.17 11.83 -7.60
CA ALA A 256 -16.30 11.32 -6.54
C ALA A 256 -16.87 11.73 -5.17
N PHE A 257 -17.18 10.76 -4.32
CA PHE A 257 -17.75 10.99 -2.99
C PHE A 257 -16.73 10.91 -1.86
N GLY A 258 -15.53 10.39 -2.15
CA GLY A 258 -14.48 10.24 -1.15
C GLY A 258 -14.90 9.29 -0.04
N LEU A 259 -14.96 9.82 1.18
CA LEU A 259 -15.38 9.10 2.39
C LEU A 259 -16.88 9.26 2.71
N ALA A 260 -17.62 9.99 1.87
CA ALA A 260 -19.06 10.21 2.08
C ALA A 260 -19.89 9.15 1.35
N ASP A 261 -21.07 8.88 1.89
CA ASP A 261 -22.07 8.03 1.24
C ASP A 261 -22.74 8.75 0.06
N VAL A 262 -23.20 7.95 -0.90
CA VAL A 262 -23.90 8.45 -2.10
C VAL A 262 -25.38 8.62 -1.79
N ASP A 263 -25.90 9.86 -1.89
CA ASP A 263 -27.34 10.10 -1.91
C ASP A 263 -27.87 9.92 -3.34
N TYR A 264 -28.29 8.71 -3.67
CA TYR A 264 -28.83 8.37 -4.99
C TYR A 264 -30.13 9.11 -5.29
N THR A 265 -30.88 9.60 -4.29
CA THR A 265 -32.14 10.31 -4.48
C THR A 265 -31.94 11.75 -4.96
N ALA A 266 -30.76 12.32 -4.71
CA ALA A 266 -30.41 13.68 -5.08
C ALA A 266 -29.77 13.78 -6.48
N ILE A 267 -29.47 12.64 -7.15
CA ILE A 267 -28.81 12.62 -8.46
C ILE A 267 -29.82 13.03 -9.55
N GLY A 268 -29.45 13.97 -10.42
CA GLY A 268 -30.28 14.41 -11.51
C GLY A 268 -29.55 15.25 -12.53
N PHE A 269 -30.28 15.66 -13.60
CA PHE A 269 -29.72 16.53 -14.61
C PHE A 269 -30.11 17.97 -14.35
N ILE A 270 -29.15 18.87 -14.55
CA ILE A 270 -29.41 20.34 -14.50
C ILE A 270 -30.27 20.69 -15.70
N ARG A 271 -31.39 21.35 -15.46
CA ARG A 271 -32.23 21.91 -16.55
C ARG A 271 -31.51 23.13 -17.13
N SER A 272 -31.29 23.12 -18.44
CA SER A 272 -30.78 24.27 -19.20
C SER A 272 -31.82 25.36 -19.28
#